data_b09245ed832174a8ee785bc08f5f550d
#
_entry.id   b09245ed832174a8ee785bc08f5f550d
#
_cell.length_a   1.000
_cell.length_b   1.000
_cell.length_c   1.000
_cell.angle_alpha   90.00
_cell.angle_beta   90.00
_cell.angle_gamma   90.00
#
_symmetry.space_group_name_H-M   'P 1'
#
loop_
_entity.id
_entity.type
_entity.pdbx_description
1 polymer ?
#
loop_
_entity_poly.entity_id
_entity_poly.type
_entity_poly.pdbx_seq_one_letter_code
_entity_poly.pdbx_strand_id
1 'polypeptide(L)'
;MEIYGRVRRAVRVEGRSQRAVAREFGLSRDTVRKMLQYAVPPGYQRQQPVKRPKLGPWLGVIDAILNDDKQRPVKQRHTSKRIFERLKEEHDFTGGYTIVKDYVRAATLRGQEMFVPLAHPAGEALVVISGVQRKAHYLAMDLPQSDDCFVVAFPAETTEAFLEGHVRAFAYFGGVPTRILYDNTKIAVAKILGGEQRQRTRAFLELQSYYLFADKFGRPAKGNDKGKVEGLVGYARRNFMVPIPHASSWDELNAHLEQQCHRRRERRLRGHTETIGERFERDRAALLPLPAAPYEACEKISARVSSLSLVRYKSNDYSVPTEYGHRQVWVKGYVHEVVIACGSEVIARHQRSYEREAVVFDPLHYLALLEQKTRALDQAAPLVGWLLPDCFAELRRLLEARLNKHGSREYVQVLRLLETFDIAKVTLAVEQALKLGTISFDAVRHLLLCRIERRPPRLDMENWPHLPLAQVRTTQAADYMSLLTEACA
;
A
#
# COMPACT_ATOMS: atom_id res chain seq x y z
N MET A 1 -22.46 -4.93 -2.02
CA MET A 1 -21.39 -4.61 -3.00
C MET A 1 -21.88 -4.67 -4.43
N GLU A 2 -22.50 -5.76 -4.87
CA GLU A 2 -22.95 -5.97 -6.25
C GLU A 2 -23.90 -4.86 -6.76
N ILE A 3 -24.92 -4.50 -5.98
CA ILE A 3 -25.86 -3.41 -6.34
C ILE A 3 -25.14 -2.06 -6.54
N TYR A 4 -24.13 -1.73 -5.72
CA TYR A 4 -23.34 -0.51 -5.90
C TYR A 4 -22.60 -0.48 -7.23
N GLY A 5 -22.00 -1.60 -7.61
CA GLY A 5 -21.31 -1.75 -8.89
C GLY A 5 -22.27 -1.58 -10.07
N ARG A 6 -23.43 -2.22 -10.03
CA ARG A 6 -24.45 -2.17 -11.08
C ARG A 6 -25.03 -0.76 -11.26
N VAL A 7 -25.40 -0.09 -10.16
CA VAL A 7 -25.92 1.29 -10.20
C VAL A 7 -24.88 2.27 -10.73
N ARG A 8 -23.62 2.15 -10.30
CA ARG A 8 -22.53 3.02 -10.76
C ARG A 8 -22.24 2.82 -12.24
N ARG A 9 -22.27 1.56 -12.72
CA ARG A 9 -22.08 1.23 -14.13
C ARG A 9 -23.20 1.80 -14.99
N ALA A 10 -24.46 1.61 -14.58
CA ALA A 10 -25.63 2.11 -15.30
C ALA A 10 -25.60 3.64 -15.50
N VAL A 11 -25.12 4.39 -14.48
CA VAL A 11 -25.05 5.85 -14.61
C VAL A 11 -23.76 6.32 -15.30
N ARG A 12 -22.59 5.77 -14.93
CA ARG A 12 -21.29 6.31 -15.38
C ARG A 12 -20.81 5.74 -16.72
N VAL A 13 -21.19 4.52 -17.04
CA VAL A 13 -20.75 3.82 -18.26
C VAL A 13 -21.85 3.80 -19.30
N GLU A 14 -23.10 3.48 -18.89
CA GLU A 14 -24.24 3.37 -19.80
C GLU A 14 -24.96 4.73 -20.00
N GLY A 15 -24.52 5.80 -19.35
CA GLY A 15 -25.03 7.17 -19.51
C GLY A 15 -26.48 7.38 -19.05
N ARG A 16 -27.04 6.46 -18.26
CA ARG A 16 -28.46 6.50 -17.86
C ARG A 16 -28.68 7.55 -16.77
N SER A 17 -29.84 8.22 -16.81
CA SER A 17 -30.13 9.23 -15.80
C SER A 17 -30.34 8.61 -14.42
N GLN A 18 -29.92 9.32 -13.36
CA GLN A 18 -30.09 8.86 -11.98
C GLN A 18 -31.56 8.55 -11.63
N ARG A 19 -32.52 9.25 -12.26
CA ARG A 19 -33.97 9.00 -12.09
C ARG A 19 -34.39 7.66 -12.71
N ALA A 20 -33.87 7.33 -13.88
CA ALA A 20 -34.17 6.06 -14.57
C ALA A 20 -33.60 4.89 -13.77
N VAL A 21 -32.35 5.02 -13.33
CA VAL A 21 -31.65 4.00 -12.52
C VAL A 21 -32.33 3.81 -11.15
N ALA A 22 -32.76 4.91 -10.51
CA ALA A 22 -33.49 4.82 -9.24
C ALA A 22 -34.79 4.01 -9.36
N ARG A 23 -35.55 4.23 -10.44
CA ARG A 23 -36.80 3.48 -10.73
C ARG A 23 -36.53 2.00 -11.00
N GLU A 24 -35.55 1.70 -11.83
CA GLU A 24 -35.22 0.33 -12.23
C GLU A 24 -34.72 -0.52 -11.07
N PHE A 25 -33.88 0.05 -10.21
CA PHE A 25 -33.32 -0.67 -9.06
C PHE A 25 -34.18 -0.58 -7.79
N GLY A 26 -35.35 0.07 -7.85
CA GLY A 26 -36.22 0.26 -6.69
C GLY A 26 -35.60 1.07 -5.56
N LEU A 27 -34.71 2.03 -5.90
CA LEU A 27 -33.94 2.82 -4.95
C LEU A 27 -34.42 4.28 -4.93
N SER A 28 -34.20 4.96 -3.80
CA SER A 28 -34.38 6.41 -3.76
C SER A 28 -33.29 7.13 -4.58
N ARG A 29 -33.60 8.27 -5.17
CA ARG A 29 -32.63 9.09 -5.89
C ARG A 29 -31.44 9.52 -5.00
N ASP A 30 -31.68 9.77 -3.72
CA ASP A 30 -30.61 10.10 -2.76
C ASP A 30 -29.71 8.89 -2.49
N THR A 31 -30.24 7.67 -2.49
CA THR A 31 -29.47 6.44 -2.39
C THR A 31 -28.57 6.27 -3.61
N VAL A 32 -29.12 6.47 -4.83
CA VAL A 32 -28.32 6.44 -6.07
C VAL A 32 -27.22 7.49 -6.05
N ARG A 33 -27.51 8.73 -5.59
CA ARG A 33 -26.51 9.80 -5.44
C ARG A 33 -25.38 9.42 -4.49
N LYS A 34 -25.71 8.83 -3.33
CA LYS A 34 -24.72 8.29 -2.39
C LYS A 34 -23.89 7.18 -2.99
N MET A 35 -24.50 6.27 -3.75
CA MET A 35 -23.79 5.19 -4.45
C MET A 35 -22.83 5.71 -5.53
N LEU A 36 -23.13 6.85 -6.13
CA LEU A 36 -22.22 7.49 -7.09
C LEU A 36 -21.05 8.21 -6.42
N GLN A 37 -21.29 8.74 -5.21
CA GLN A 37 -20.27 9.45 -4.44
C GLN A 37 -19.23 8.51 -3.82
N TYR A 38 -19.64 7.32 -3.38
CA TYR A 38 -18.77 6.34 -2.71
C TYR A 38 -18.58 5.09 -3.57
N ALA A 39 -17.36 4.63 -3.73
CA ALA A 39 -17.05 3.40 -4.47
C ALA A 39 -17.50 2.14 -3.70
N VAL A 40 -17.49 2.22 -2.38
CA VAL A 40 -17.90 1.19 -1.43
C VAL A 40 -18.98 1.78 -0.55
N PRO A 41 -20.03 1.01 -0.14
CA PRO A 41 -21.00 1.52 0.82
C PRO A 41 -20.27 2.10 2.01
N PRO A 42 -20.44 3.40 2.32
CA PRO A 42 -19.97 3.90 3.59
C PRO A 42 -20.69 3.09 4.66
N GLY A 43 -19.94 2.42 5.53
CA GLY A 43 -20.53 1.71 6.66
C GLY A 43 -21.50 2.63 7.41
N TYR A 44 -22.52 2.05 8.04
CA TYR A 44 -23.50 2.81 8.82
C TYR A 44 -22.76 3.63 9.88
N GLN A 45 -22.55 4.91 9.62
CA GLN A 45 -22.10 5.87 10.63
C GLN A 45 -23.31 6.36 11.39
N ARG A 46 -23.50 5.80 12.58
CA ARG A 46 -24.53 6.26 13.49
C ARG A 46 -24.20 7.69 13.92
N GLN A 47 -24.91 8.66 13.40
CA GLN A 47 -24.70 10.08 13.71
C GLN A 47 -25.24 10.47 15.10
N GLN A 48 -26.04 9.62 15.72
CA GLN A 48 -26.60 9.87 17.05
C GLN A 48 -26.20 8.74 18.03
N PRO A 49 -25.86 9.09 19.28
CA PRO A 49 -25.60 8.10 20.32
C PRO A 49 -26.82 7.17 20.50
N VAL A 50 -26.54 5.94 20.94
CA VAL A 50 -27.61 4.97 21.25
C VAL A 50 -28.52 5.56 22.32
N LYS A 51 -29.76 5.91 21.97
CA LYS A 51 -30.75 6.34 22.95
C LYS A 51 -31.01 5.17 23.91
N ARG A 52 -30.78 5.41 25.20
CA ARG A 52 -31.06 4.45 26.29
C ARG A 52 -32.22 4.99 27.13
N PRO A 53 -33.49 4.86 26.69
CA PRO A 53 -34.59 5.60 27.29
C PRO A 53 -34.79 5.29 28.79
N LYS A 54 -34.49 4.07 29.23
CA LYS A 54 -34.63 3.67 30.66
C LYS A 54 -33.39 4.01 31.52
N LEU A 55 -32.20 4.12 30.94
CA LEU A 55 -30.97 4.36 31.69
C LEU A 55 -30.38 5.79 31.42
N GLY A 56 -30.79 6.42 30.32
CA GLY A 56 -30.26 7.70 29.89
C GLY A 56 -30.18 8.77 30.96
N PRO A 57 -31.26 9.05 31.73
CA PRO A 57 -31.26 10.04 32.80
C PRO A 57 -30.24 9.76 33.91
N TRP A 58 -29.89 8.50 34.14
CA TRP A 58 -29.04 8.04 35.26
C TRP A 58 -27.58 7.81 34.88
N LEU A 59 -27.22 7.99 33.62
CA LEU A 59 -25.83 7.75 33.15
C LEU A 59 -24.83 8.65 33.89
N GLY A 60 -25.16 9.91 34.08
CA GLY A 60 -24.32 10.86 34.82
C GLY A 60 -24.08 10.46 36.28
N VAL A 61 -25.12 9.90 36.94
CA VAL A 61 -25.03 9.42 38.31
C VAL A 61 -24.09 8.21 38.38
N ILE A 62 -24.24 7.24 37.46
CA ILE A 62 -23.36 6.06 37.38
C ILE A 62 -21.91 6.46 37.11
N ASP A 63 -21.70 7.38 36.16
CA ASP A 63 -20.36 7.85 35.80
C ASP A 63 -19.69 8.61 36.97
N ALA A 64 -20.46 9.39 37.72
CA ALA A 64 -19.97 10.06 38.94
C ALA A 64 -19.54 9.03 40.00
N ILE A 65 -20.35 7.99 40.27
CA ILE A 65 -20.00 6.91 41.19
C ILE A 65 -18.72 6.19 40.76
N LEU A 66 -18.62 5.86 39.47
CA LEU A 66 -17.44 5.17 38.92
C LEU A 66 -16.17 6.04 38.96
N ASN A 67 -16.30 7.36 38.80
CA ASN A 67 -15.17 8.27 38.91
C ASN A 67 -14.71 8.43 40.36
N ASP A 68 -15.65 8.53 41.29
CA ASP A 68 -15.37 8.59 42.73
C ASP A 68 -14.66 7.32 43.21
N ASP A 69 -15.08 6.16 42.70
CA ASP A 69 -14.47 4.87 42.98
C ASP A 69 -13.00 4.76 42.54
N LYS A 70 -12.57 5.54 41.56
CA LYS A 70 -11.14 5.54 41.14
C LYS A 70 -10.20 6.00 42.25
N GLN A 71 -10.68 6.88 43.13
CA GLN A 71 -9.91 7.40 44.25
C GLN A 71 -10.00 6.50 45.49
N ARG A 72 -10.88 5.47 45.50
CA ARG A 72 -11.08 4.60 46.63
C ARG A 72 -10.25 3.29 46.53
N PRO A 73 -9.90 2.68 47.69
CA PRO A 73 -9.28 1.36 47.69
C PRO A 73 -10.12 0.34 46.92
N VAL A 74 -9.48 -0.55 46.14
CA VAL A 74 -10.14 -1.51 45.25
C VAL A 74 -11.24 -2.33 45.96
N LYS A 75 -10.99 -2.71 47.24
CA LYS A 75 -11.94 -3.48 48.09
C LYS A 75 -13.17 -2.69 48.52
N GLN A 76 -13.18 -1.37 48.38
CA GLN A 76 -14.28 -0.46 48.78
C GLN A 76 -14.95 0.19 47.58
N ARG A 77 -14.71 -0.26 46.38
CA ARG A 77 -15.38 0.22 45.17
C ARG A 77 -16.74 -0.44 45.00
N HIS A 78 -17.68 0.31 44.43
CA HIS A 78 -19.02 -0.18 44.16
C HIS A 78 -19.00 -1.33 43.15
N THR A 79 -19.72 -2.42 43.46
CA THR A 79 -20.04 -3.46 42.47
C THR A 79 -21.22 -2.99 41.59
N SER A 80 -21.36 -3.56 40.40
CA SER A 80 -22.50 -3.25 39.52
C SER A 80 -23.86 -3.51 40.22
N LYS A 81 -23.89 -4.48 41.16
CA LYS A 81 -25.07 -4.77 41.94
C LYS A 81 -25.34 -3.64 42.95
N ARG A 82 -24.31 -3.16 43.64
CA ARG A 82 -24.49 -2.07 44.62
C ARG A 82 -24.87 -0.74 43.92
N ILE A 83 -24.31 -0.46 42.73
CA ILE A 83 -24.73 0.69 41.94
C ILE A 83 -26.22 0.58 41.55
N PHE A 84 -26.68 -0.60 41.13
CA PHE A 84 -28.06 -0.84 40.82
C PHE A 84 -28.97 -0.64 42.03
N GLU A 85 -28.60 -1.14 43.23
CA GLU A 85 -29.35 -0.95 44.47
C GLU A 85 -29.43 0.52 44.86
N ARG A 86 -28.33 1.27 44.81
CA ARG A 86 -28.30 2.72 45.05
C ARG A 86 -29.17 3.50 44.06
N LEU A 87 -29.19 3.14 42.79
CA LEU A 87 -30.07 3.78 41.82
C LEU A 87 -31.54 3.57 42.16
N LYS A 88 -31.91 2.41 42.74
CA LYS A 88 -33.26 2.14 43.21
C LYS A 88 -33.59 2.90 44.52
N GLU A 89 -32.67 2.86 45.47
CA GLU A 89 -32.85 3.42 46.81
C GLU A 89 -32.79 4.96 46.80
N GLU A 90 -31.88 5.55 46.00
CA GLU A 90 -31.57 6.98 46.03
C GLU A 90 -32.21 7.78 44.87
N HIS A 91 -32.63 7.07 43.79
CA HIS A 91 -33.04 7.74 42.55
C HIS A 91 -34.28 7.12 41.88
N ASP A 92 -35.07 6.30 42.57
CA ASP A 92 -36.32 5.69 42.06
C ASP A 92 -36.21 4.99 40.70
N PHE A 93 -35.04 4.37 40.43
CA PHE A 93 -34.77 3.67 39.18
C PHE A 93 -35.64 2.42 38.98
N THR A 94 -36.47 2.40 37.94
CA THR A 94 -37.40 1.31 37.63
C THR A 94 -36.88 0.29 36.61
N GLY A 95 -35.67 0.48 36.08
CA GLY A 95 -35.06 -0.40 35.09
C GLY A 95 -34.53 -1.72 35.68
N GLY A 96 -34.19 -2.67 34.81
CA GLY A 96 -33.63 -3.97 35.21
C GLY A 96 -32.12 -3.91 35.51
N TYR A 97 -31.63 -4.85 36.32
CA TYR A 97 -30.24 -4.98 36.70
C TYR A 97 -29.28 -5.13 35.49
N THR A 98 -29.72 -5.92 34.49
CA THR A 98 -28.88 -6.21 33.32
C THR A 98 -28.42 -4.96 32.58
N ILE A 99 -29.29 -3.96 32.38
CA ILE A 99 -28.93 -2.72 31.68
C ILE A 99 -27.92 -1.88 32.45
N VAL A 100 -27.97 -1.89 33.79
CA VAL A 100 -26.99 -1.23 34.67
C VAL A 100 -25.66 -2.00 34.61
N LYS A 101 -25.71 -3.33 34.77
CA LYS A 101 -24.52 -4.18 34.69
C LYS A 101 -23.78 -4.01 33.38
N ASP A 102 -24.49 -4.05 32.25
CA ASP A 102 -23.88 -3.89 30.92
C ASP A 102 -23.28 -2.49 30.71
N TYR A 103 -23.94 -1.45 31.23
CA TYR A 103 -23.39 -0.12 31.19
C TYR A 103 -22.13 0.03 32.05
N VAL A 104 -22.20 -0.43 33.32
CA VAL A 104 -21.06 -0.40 34.24
C VAL A 104 -19.88 -1.20 33.66
N ARG A 105 -20.15 -2.39 33.09
CA ARG A 105 -19.13 -3.19 32.40
C ARG A 105 -18.51 -2.41 31.23
N ALA A 106 -19.32 -1.80 30.38
CA ALA A 106 -18.86 -1.00 29.25
C ALA A 106 -18.10 0.27 29.70
N ALA A 107 -18.53 0.92 30.80
CA ALA A 107 -17.88 2.08 31.37
C ALA A 107 -16.57 1.70 32.06
N THR A 108 -16.53 0.58 32.77
CA THR A 108 -15.31 0.04 33.40
C THR A 108 -14.29 -0.38 32.33
N LEU A 109 -14.73 -1.04 31.25
CA LEU A 109 -13.87 -1.36 30.10
C LEU A 109 -13.32 -0.11 29.41
N ARG A 110 -14.12 0.96 29.30
CA ARG A 110 -13.66 2.26 28.77
C ARG A 110 -12.73 3.00 29.73
N GLY A 111 -12.85 2.76 31.03
CA GLY A 111 -12.02 3.33 32.08
C GLY A 111 -10.88 2.43 32.55
N GLN A 112 -10.78 1.19 32.08
CA GLN A 112 -9.56 0.40 32.29
C GLN A 112 -8.43 1.11 31.59
N GLU A 113 -7.40 1.42 32.36
CA GLU A 113 -6.12 1.86 31.81
C GLU A 113 -5.66 0.79 30.83
N MET A 114 -5.83 1.05 29.55
CA MET A 114 -5.18 0.25 28.53
C MET A 114 -3.70 0.50 28.70
N PHE A 115 -2.95 -0.57 28.95
CA PHE A 115 -1.51 -0.51 28.99
C PHE A 115 -1.02 -0.10 27.60
N VAL A 116 -0.23 0.96 27.60
CA VAL A 116 0.23 1.64 26.41
C VAL A 116 1.21 0.76 25.66
N PRO A 117 0.95 0.36 24.40
CA PRO A 117 2.00 -0.20 23.57
C PRO A 117 3.13 0.82 23.45
N LEU A 118 4.36 0.37 23.68
CA LEU A 118 5.52 1.20 23.56
C LEU A 118 6.04 1.05 22.14
N ALA A 119 5.83 2.05 21.29
CA ALA A 119 6.52 2.14 20.01
C ALA A 119 7.91 2.74 20.25
N HIS A 120 8.93 2.01 19.84
CA HIS A 120 10.32 2.41 20.00
C HIS A 120 10.87 2.99 18.71
N PRO A 121 11.87 3.89 18.81
CA PRO A 121 12.66 4.25 17.66
C PRO A 121 13.25 2.97 17.07
N ALA A 122 13.44 2.98 15.76
CA ALA A 122 14.03 1.87 15.03
C ALA A 122 15.31 1.40 15.72
N GLY A 123 15.34 0.16 16.17
CA GLY A 123 16.56 -0.49 16.60
C GLY A 123 17.46 -0.70 15.38
N GLU A 124 18.76 -0.87 15.62
CA GLU A 124 19.71 -1.18 14.55
C GLU A 124 20.18 -2.63 14.69
N ALA A 125 20.16 -3.38 13.59
CA ALA A 125 20.69 -4.73 13.50
C ALA A 125 21.41 -4.94 12.17
N LEU A 126 22.33 -5.90 12.11
CA LEU A 126 22.92 -6.36 10.87
C LEU A 126 22.06 -7.47 10.27
N VAL A 127 21.85 -7.41 8.97
CA VAL A 127 21.12 -8.41 8.16
C VAL A 127 21.82 -8.61 6.83
N VAL A 128 21.59 -9.74 6.18
CA VAL A 128 22.08 -9.99 4.82
C VAL A 128 20.87 -10.02 3.88
N ILE A 129 20.80 -9.08 2.95
CA ILE A 129 19.75 -8.99 1.95
C ILE A 129 20.36 -9.19 0.56
N SER A 130 19.89 -10.20 -0.17
CA SER A 130 20.43 -10.59 -1.49
C SER A 130 21.96 -10.77 -1.49
N GLY A 131 22.49 -11.39 -0.42
CA GLY A 131 23.93 -11.63 -0.26
C GLY A 131 24.74 -10.41 0.21
N VAL A 132 24.13 -9.23 0.35
CA VAL A 132 24.80 -8.01 0.81
C VAL A 132 24.46 -7.74 2.27
N GLN A 133 25.50 -7.57 3.10
CA GLN A 133 25.31 -7.18 4.49
C GLN A 133 24.84 -5.73 4.56
N ARG A 134 23.72 -5.52 5.22
CA ARG A 134 23.09 -4.21 5.39
C ARG A 134 22.73 -3.95 6.84
N LYS A 135 22.67 -2.68 7.20
CA LYS A 135 22.11 -2.22 8.46
C LYS A 135 20.60 -2.15 8.33
N ALA A 136 19.88 -2.88 9.17
CA ALA A 136 18.43 -2.79 9.27
C ALA A 136 18.05 -1.88 10.43
N HIS A 137 17.10 -1.00 10.17
CA HIS A 137 16.40 -0.22 11.18
C HIS A 137 15.06 -0.90 11.44
N TYR A 138 14.71 -1.16 12.68
CA TYR A 138 13.47 -1.86 12.98
C TYR A 138 12.60 -1.10 13.97
N LEU A 139 11.30 -1.13 13.73
CA LEU A 139 10.29 -0.68 14.65
C LEU A 139 9.80 -1.88 15.44
N ALA A 140 9.72 -1.73 16.76
CA ALA A 140 9.15 -2.71 17.66
C ALA A 140 8.01 -2.08 18.45
N MET A 141 6.88 -2.75 18.52
CA MET A 141 5.70 -2.34 19.28
C MET A 141 5.28 -3.49 20.19
N ASP A 142 5.00 -3.21 21.46
CA ASP A 142 4.51 -4.21 22.42
C ASP A 142 3.20 -3.80 23.07
N LEU A 143 2.48 -4.80 23.55
CA LEU A 143 1.30 -4.64 24.38
C LEU A 143 1.68 -5.03 25.83
N PRO A 144 1.88 -4.06 26.74
CA PRO A 144 2.48 -4.33 28.04
C PRO A 144 1.68 -5.29 28.94
N GLN A 145 0.39 -5.49 28.72
CA GLN A 145 -0.44 -6.39 29.50
C GLN A 145 -0.23 -7.85 29.10
N SER A 146 -0.23 -8.15 27.81
CA SER A 146 0.00 -9.50 27.28
C SER A 146 1.47 -9.83 27.11
N ASP A 147 2.33 -8.83 26.94
CA ASP A 147 3.69 -8.89 26.40
C ASP A 147 3.72 -9.38 24.92
N ASP A 148 2.61 -9.30 24.21
CA ASP A 148 2.63 -9.51 22.77
C ASP A 148 3.41 -8.40 22.07
N CYS A 149 4.08 -8.72 20.98
CA CYS A 149 4.92 -7.76 20.29
C CYS A 149 4.90 -7.95 18.78
N PHE A 150 5.14 -6.86 18.09
CA PHE A 150 5.36 -6.82 16.65
C PHE A 150 6.69 -6.16 16.34
N VAL A 151 7.46 -6.75 15.40
CA VAL A 151 8.74 -6.24 14.96
C VAL A 151 8.79 -6.25 13.45
N VAL A 152 9.17 -5.13 12.84
CA VAL A 152 9.31 -4.96 11.40
C VAL A 152 10.58 -4.18 11.07
N ALA A 153 11.32 -4.62 10.05
CA ALA A 153 12.60 -4.05 9.65
C ALA A 153 12.49 -3.22 8.36
N PHE A 154 13.32 -2.18 8.27
CA PHE A 154 13.36 -1.23 7.17
C PHE A 154 14.79 -0.91 6.74
N PRO A 155 15.01 -0.52 5.45
CA PRO A 155 16.33 -0.13 4.96
C PRO A 155 16.90 1.13 5.63
N ALA A 156 16.03 2.04 6.07
CA ALA A 156 16.43 3.30 6.69
C ALA A 156 15.39 3.78 7.71
N GLU A 157 15.84 4.61 8.66
CA GLU A 157 14.97 5.30 9.60
C GLU A 157 14.38 6.55 8.93
N THR A 158 13.18 6.42 8.38
CA THR A 158 12.50 7.47 7.64
C THR A 158 11.06 7.66 8.14
N THR A 159 10.42 8.78 7.78
CA THR A 159 9.03 9.05 8.15
C THR A 159 8.10 7.97 7.62
N GLU A 160 8.25 7.57 6.37
CA GLU A 160 7.43 6.55 5.71
C GLU A 160 7.64 5.17 6.35
N ALA A 161 8.86 4.81 6.76
CA ALA A 161 9.15 3.57 7.49
C ALA A 161 8.46 3.57 8.87
N PHE A 162 8.44 4.69 9.56
CA PHE A 162 7.73 4.86 10.81
C PHE A 162 6.22 4.71 10.64
N LEU A 163 5.65 5.37 9.61
CA LEU A 163 4.22 5.28 9.30
C LEU A 163 3.82 3.86 8.91
N GLU A 164 4.58 3.22 8.02
CA GLU A 164 4.32 1.85 7.58
C GLU A 164 4.46 0.84 8.72
N GLY A 165 5.44 1.05 9.61
CA GLY A 165 5.61 0.23 10.80
C GLY A 165 4.37 0.22 11.68
N HIS A 166 3.69 1.37 11.85
CA HIS A 166 2.44 1.46 12.58
C HIS A 166 1.29 0.77 11.86
N VAL A 167 1.16 0.98 10.55
CA VAL A 167 0.13 0.32 9.72
C VAL A 167 0.24 -1.20 9.84
N ARG A 168 1.46 -1.74 9.71
CA ARG A 168 1.73 -3.18 9.85
C ARG A 168 1.48 -3.68 11.28
N ALA A 169 1.89 -2.93 12.30
CA ALA A 169 1.66 -3.30 13.69
C ALA A 169 0.15 -3.38 14.02
N PHE A 170 -0.63 -2.40 13.57
CA PHE A 170 -2.07 -2.39 13.79
C PHE A 170 -2.76 -3.54 13.04
N ALA A 171 -2.32 -3.84 11.83
CA ALA A 171 -2.80 -5.01 11.07
C ALA A 171 -2.48 -6.33 11.80
N TYR A 172 -1.25 -6.48 12.31
CA TYR A 172 -0.81 -7.65 13.07
C TYR A 172 -1.61 -7.87 14.35
N PHE A 173 -1.87 -6.81 15.11
CA PHE A 173 -2.70 -6.88 16.32
C PHE A 173 -4.20 -7.00 16.02
N GLY A 174 -4.62 -6.75 14.78
CA GLY A 174 -6.03 -6.77 14.40
C GLY A 174 -6.84 -5.61 14.97
N GLY A 175 -6.18 -4.53 15.38
CA GLY A 175 -6.81 -3.35 15.96
C GLY A 175 -5.80 -2.26 16.35
N VAL A 176 -6.30 -1.11 16.78
CA VAL A 176 -5.50 0.05 17.14
C VAL A 176 -5.53 0.26 18.64
N PRO A 177 -4.37 0.34 19.31
CA PRO A 177 -4.31 0.70 20.72
C PRO A 177 -4.88 2.10 20.95
N THR A 178 -5.66 2.30 22.01
CA THR A 178 -6.23 3.63 22.31
C THR A 178 -5.18 4.67 22.66
N ARG A 179 -4.01 4.22 23.15
CA ARG A 179 -2.89 5.09 23.51
C ARG A 179 -1.55 4.40 23.24
N ILE A 180 -0.61 5.15 22.69
CA ILE A 180 0.76 4.66 22.40
C ILE A 180 1.77 5.56 23.09
N LEU A 181 2.74 4.95 23.79
CA LEU A 181 3.86 5.66 24.38
C LEU A 181 5.04 5.67 23.40
N TYR A 182 5.52 6.86 23.10
CA TYR A 182 6.65 7.07 22.22
C TYR A 182 7.89 7.53 22.98
N ASP A 183 9.05 7.13 22.48
CA ASP A 183 10.27 7.88 22.79
C ASP A 183 10.27 9.21 22.02
N ASN A 184 11.11 10.17 22.41
CA ASN A 184 11.22 11.48 21.76
C ASN A 184 11.93 11.38 20.40
N THR A 185 11.37 10.58 19.49
CA THR A 185 11.94 10.44 18.13
C THR A 185 11.66 11.69 17.30
N LYS A 186 12.65 12.14 16.53
CA LYS A 186 12.52 13.30 15.62
C LYS A 186 11.47 13.12 14.56
N ILE A 187 11.07 11.87 14.28
CA ILE A 187 10.02 11.57 13.27
C ILE A 187 8.63 11.95 13.80
N ALA A 188 8.35 11.67 15.08
CA ALA A 188 7.07 12.00 15.70
C ALA A 188 7.05 13.43 16.26
N VAL A 189 8.18 13.94 16.75
CA VAL A 189 8.29 15.22 17.44
C VAL A 189 9.15 16.20 16.65
N ALA A 190 8.52 17.24 16.11
CA ALA A 190 9.22 18.31 15.39
C ALA A 190 10.00 19.22 16.35
N LYS A 191 9.46 19.51 17.55
CA LYS A 191 10.09 20.36 18.55
C LYS A 191 9.61 20.04 19.98
N ILE A 192 10.54 20.02 20.91
CA ILE A 192 10.26 19.92 22.35
C ILE A 192 10.12 21.34 22.89
N LEU A 193 8.93 21.70 23.39
CA LEU A 193 8.63 23.06 23.86
C LEU A 193 8.88 23.24 25.38
N GLY A 194 9.23 22.17 26.09
CA GLY A 194 9.44 22.12 27.53
C GLY A 194 8.38 21.28 28.26
N GLY A 195 8.75 20.68 29.41
CA GLY A 195 7.86 19.79 30.18
C GLY A 195 7.30 18.65 29.35
N GLU A 196 5.98 18.50 29.32
CA GLU A 196 5.26 17.49 28.54
C GLU A 196 4.80 18.00 27.16
N GLN A 197 5.00 19.28 26.84
CA GLN A 197 4.55 19.87 25.58
C GLN A 197 5.49 19.50 24.42
N ARG A 198 4.91 18.98 23.33
CA ARG A 198 5.59 18.55 22.11
C ARG A 198 4.88 19.13 20.88
N GLN A 199 5.65 19.65 19.96
CA GLN A 199 5.15 19.95 18.62
C GLN A 199 5.33 18.69 17.76
N ARG A 200 4.22 18.09 17.37
CA ARG A 200 4.19 16.87 16.54
C ARG A 200 4.45 17.19 15.08
N THR A 201 5.03 16.25 14.35
CA THR A 201 5.17 16.37 12.90
C THR A 201 3.79 16.25 12.23
N ARG A 202 3.64 16.86 11.06
CA ARG A 202 2.39 16.78 10.29
C ARG A 202 2.01 15.33 9.94
N ALA A 203 2.97 14.55 9.45
CA ALA A 203 2.75 13.15 9.09
C ALA A 203 2.27 12.30 10.29
N PHE A 204 2.82 12.55 11.48
CA PHE A 204 2.39 11.88 12.70
C PHE A 204 0.96 12.27 13.11
N LEU A 205 0.60 13.56 13.00
CA LEU A 205 -0.75 14.03 13.28
C LEU A 205 -1.78 13.45 12.30
N GLU A 206 -1.42 13.30 11.02
CA GLU A 206 -2.27 12.68 10.01
C GLU A 206 -2.51 11.18 10.34
N LEU A 207 -1.47 10.43 10.70
CA LEU A 207 -1.58 9.04 11.15
C LEU A 207 -2.48 8.92 12.38
N GLN A 208 -2.25 9.76 13.38
CA GLN A 208 -3.01 9.80 14.63
C GLN A 208 -4.48 10.11 14.39
N SER A 209 -4.77 11.10 13.54
CA SER A 209 -6.13 11.45 13.16
C SER A 209 -6.84 10.35 12.39
N TYR A 210 -6.09 9.56 11.61
CA TYR A 210 -6.64 8.46 10.83
C TYR A 210 -7.03 7.26 11.70
N TYR A 211 -6.16 6.87 12.64
CA TYR A 211 -6.35 5.70 13.50
C TYR A 211 -6.95 6.02 14.87
N LEU A 212 -7.08 7.30 15.22
CA LEU A 212 -7.75 7.80 16.44
C LEU A 212 -7.10 7.38 17.77
N PHE A 213 -5.82 7.07 17.77
CA PHE A 213 -5.08 6.77 19.00
C PHE A 213 -4.56 8.05 19.69
N ALA A 214 -4.43 8.02 21.01
CA ALA A 214 -3.75 9.06 21.76
C ALA A 214 -2.26 8.76 21.89
N ASP A 215 -1.43 9.78 21.81
CA ASP A 215 0.02 9.66 22.05
C ASP A 215 0.41 10.08 23.47
N LYS A 216 1.45 9.46 23.98
CA LYS A 216 2.16 9.91 25.17
C LYS A 216 3.66 9.83 24.88
N PHE A 217 4.41 10.81 25.28
CA PHE A 217 5.88 10.81 25.15
C PHE A 217 6.55 10.56 26.49
N GLY A 218 7.58 9.74 26.49
CA GLY A 218 8.40 9.50 27.68
C GLY A 218 9.04 10.80 28.20
N ARG A 219 9.22 10.88 29.51
CA ARG A 219 9.87 12.04 30.11
C ARG A 219 11.35 12.09 29.73
N PRO A 220 11.90 13.25 29.34
CA PRO A 220 13.32 13.38 29.07
C PRO A 220 14.17 12.94 30.28
N ALA A 221 15.22 12.15 30.03
CA ALA A 221 16.22 11.71 31.03
C ALA A 221 15.71 10.81 32.18
N LYS A 222 14.49 10.23 32.12
CA LYS A 222 14.03 9.24 33.11
C LYS A 222 14.01 7.83 32.49
N GLY A 223 15.07 7.04 32.76
CA GLY A 223 15.22 5.67 32.24
C GLY A 223 14.16 4.67 32.73
N ASN A 224 13.51 4.92 33.89
CA ASN A 224 12.49 4.00 34.42
C ASN A 224 11.24 3.88 33.57
N ASP A 225 10.90 4.89 32.76
CA ASP A 225 9.78 4.83 31.80
C ASP A 225 10.12 3.94 30.59
N LYS A 226 11.40 3.56 30.41
CA LYS A 226 11.96 2.84 29.24
C LYS A 226 12.27 1.36 29.48
N GLY A 227 12.24 0.88 30.71
CA GLY A 227 12.81 -0.44 31.08
C GLY A 227 12.20 -1.64 30.32
N LYS A 228 10.88 -1.65 30.03
CA LYS A 228 10.25 -2.71 29.25
C LYS A 228 10.60 -2.63 27.76
N VAL A 229 10.77 -1.46 27.27
CA VAL A 229 11.00 -1.03 25.91
C VAL A 229 12.39 -1.40 25.41
N GLU A 230 13.41 -0.98 26.14
CA GLU A 230 14.79 -1.38 25.88
C GLU A 230 14.94 -2.91 25.99
N GLY A 231 14.10 -3.53 26.85
CA GLY A 231 13.95 -4.97 26.95
C GLY A 231 13.50 -5.63 25.67
N LEU A 232 12.45 -5.12 25.00
CA LEU A 232 11.93 -5.70 23.75
C LEU A 232 12.90 -5.51 22.58
N VAL A 233 13.46 -4.32 22.43
CA VAL A 233 14.46 -4.05 21.37
C VAL A 233 15.65 -4.99 21.53
N GLY A 234 16.17 -5.14 22.75
CA GLY A 234 17.25 -6.09 23.04
C GLY A 234 16.85 -7.56 22.88
N TYR A 235 15.59 -7.90 23.20
CA TYR A 235 15.05 -9.24 23.01
C TYR A 235 14.94 -9.59 21.53
N ALA A 236 14.34 -8.73 20.72
CA ALA A 236 14.21 -8.94 19.28
C ALA A 236 15.57 -9.12 18.61
N ARG A 237 16.55 -8.27 18.95
CA ARG A 237 17.90 -8.39 18.42
C ARG A 237 18.55 -9.73 18.77
N ARG A 238 18.44 -10.19 20.02
CA ARG A 238 19.08 -11.42 20.47
C ARG A 238 18.34 -12.70 20.08
N ASN A 239 17.02 -12.65 19.86
CA ASN A 239 16.20 -13.84 19.66
C ASN A 239 15.63 -13.96 18.26
N PHE A 240 15.38 -12.84 17.56
CA PHE A 240 14.81 -12.85 16.22
C PHE A 240 15.86 -12.62 15.13
N MET A 241 16.99 -11.95 15.51
CA MET A 241 18.05 -11.57 14.57
C MET A 241 19.40 -12.24 14.88
N VAL A 242 19.39 -13.34 15.62
CA VAL A 242 20.56 -14.20 15.90
C VAL A 242 20.19 -15.65 15.60
N PRO A 243 20.94 -16.36 14.72
CA PRO A 243 22.04 -15.84 13.89
C PRO A 243 21.61 -14.71 12.95
N ILE A 244 22.60 -13.98 12.37
CA ILE A 244 22.29 -12.88 11.44
C ILE A 244 21.36 -13.40 10.33
N PRO A 245 20.14 -12.81 10.14
CA PRO A 245 19.20 -13.29 9.16
C PRO A 245 19.72 -13.07 7.72
N HIS A 246 19.51 -14.07 6.88
CA HIS A 246 19.76 -14.03 5.45
C HIS A 246 18.41 -14.10 4.74
N ALA A 247 18.12 -13.14 3.88
CA ALA A 247 16.89 -13.07 3.10
C ALA A 247 17.19 -12.57 1.67
N SER A 248 16.35 -12.95 0.72
CA SER A 248 16.42 -12.45 -0.65
C SER A 248 15.87 -11.02 -0.78
N SER A 249 14.96 -10.63 0.14
CA SER A 249 14.30 -9.33 0.13
C SER A 249 13.97 -8.86 1.55
N TRP A 250 13.62 -7.57 1.68
CA TRP A 250 13.08 -7.00 2.92
C TRP A 250 11.75 -7.63 3.33
N ASP A 251 10.93 -8.01 2.35
CA ASP A 251 9.64 -8.66 2.61
C ASP A 251 9.81 -10.06 3.19
N GLU A 252 10.76 -10.83 2.69
CA GLU A 252 11.10 -12.14 3.25
C GLU A 252 11.65 -12.02 4.69
N LEU A 253 12.52 -11.03 4.94
CA LEU A 253 13.00 -10.74 6.29
C LEU A 253 11.84 -10.39 7.22
N ASN A 254 10.92 -9.54 6.76
CA ASN A 254 9.78 -9.12 7.57
C ASN A 254 8.78 -10.26 7.81
N ALA A 255 8.56 -11.14 6.84
CA ALA A 255 7.77 -12.36 7.03
C ALA A 255 8.39 -13.27 8.09
N HIS A 256 9.74 -13.40 8.09
CA HIS A 256 10.45 -14.14 9.13
C HIS A 256 10.26 -13.50 10.51
N LEU A 257 10.41 -12.18 10.63
CA LEU A 257 10.23 -11.46 11.90
C LEU A 257 8.80 -11.59 12.44
N GLU A 258 7.80 -11.49 11.57
CA GLU A 258 6.40 -11.66 11.92
C GLU A 258 6.13 -13.09 12.41
N GLN A 259 6.70 -14.11 11.76
CA GLN A 259 6.62 -15.49 12.22
C GLN A 259 7.25 -15.67 13.63
N GLN A 260 8.38 -15.00 13.91
CA GLN A 260 8.97 -15.02 15.24
C GLN A 260 8.07 -14.37 16.30
N CYS A 261 7.37 -13.29 15.92
CA CYS A 261 6.37 -12.66 16.79
C CYS A 261 5.20 -13.63 17.07
N HIS A 262 4.70 -14.31 16.06
CA HIS A 262 3.65 -15.34 16.23
C HIS A 262 4.12 -16.50 17.15
N ARG A 263 5.32 -17.04 16.92
CA ARG A 263 5.89 -18.10 17.79
C ARG A 263 6.05 -17.65 19.23
N ARG A 264 6.30 -16.34 19.45
CA ARG A 264 6.39 -15.79 20.81
C ARG A 264 5.05 -15.87 21.54
N ARG A 265 3.92 -15.78 20.87
CA ARG A 265 2.58 -15.94 21.46
C ARG A 265 2.36 -17.28 22.13
N GLU A 266 3.05 -18.33 21.68
CA GLU A 266 2.98 -19.67 22.28
C GLU A 266 3.73 -19.78 23.61
N ARG A 267 4.60 -18.82 23.93
CA ARG A 267 5.42 -18.84 25.15
C ARG A 267 4.63 -18.39 26.36
N ARG A 268 5.03 -18.95 27.50
CA ARG A 268 4.56 -18.53 28.83
C ARG A 268 5.62 -17.68 29.51
N LEU A 269 5.22 -16.56 30.08
CA LEU A 269 6.12 -15.71 30.87
C LEU A 269 6.25 -16.26 32.28
N ARG A 270 7.39 -16.00 32.90
CA ARG A 270 7.64 -16.40 34.28
C ARG A 270 6.58 -15.79 35.21
N GLY A 271 5.94 -16.63 36.03
CA GLY A 271 4.89 -16.22 36.97
C GLY A 271 3.49 -16.16 36.37
N HIS A 272 3.30 -16.55 35.08
CA HIS A 272 2.00 -16.65 34.45
C HIS A 272 1.69 -18.08 34.04
N THR A 273 0.45 -18.49 34.22
CA THR A 273 -0.07 -19.80 33.80
C THR A 273 -0.50 -19.81 32.33
N GLU A 274 -0.92 -18.65 31.84
CA GLU A 274 -1.40 -18.42 30.48
C GLU A 274 -0.24 -18.11 29.52
N THR A 275 -0.41 -18.47 28.25
CA THR A 275 0.48 -18.05 27.16
C THR A 275 0.30 -16.57 26.86
N ILE A 276 1.28 -15.98 26.15
CA ILE A 276 1.18 -14.60 25.66
C ILE A 276 -0.05 -14.44 24.74
N GLY A 277 -0.34 -15.44 23.88
CA GLY A 277 -1.50 -15.43 23.00
C GLY A 277 -2.83 -15.46 23.75
N GLU A 278 -2.97 -16.30 24.78
CA GLU A 278 -4.18 -16.32 25.63
C GLU A 278 -4.40 -14.98 26.34
N ARG A 279 -3.32 -14.34 26.77
CA ARG A 279 -3.38 -13.01 27.39
C ARG A 279 -3.72 -11.92 26.37
N PHE A 280 -3.24 -12.06 25.12
CA PHE A 280 -3.50 -11.14 24.04
C PHE A 280 -4.99 -11.03 23.67
N GLU A 281 -5.79 -12.09 23.84
CA GLU A 281 -7.23 -12.00 23.59
C GLU A 281 -7.94 -10.97 24.50
N ARG A 282 -7.38 -10.68 25.66
CA ARG A 282 -7.87 -9.59 26.52
C ARG A 282 -7.48 -8.21 25.99
N ASP A 283 -6.25 -8.07 25.49
CA ASP A 283 -5.81 -6.83 24.84
C ASP A 283 -6.64 -6.57 23.57
N ARG A 284 -6.81 -7.61 22.75
CA ARG A 284 -7.58 -7.54 21.51
C ARG A 284 -9.02 -7.03 21.71
N ALA A 285 -9.67 -7.43 22.78
CA ALA A 285 -11.03 -6.96 23.11
C ALA A 285 -11.08 -5.44 23.42
N ALA A 286 -9.95 -4.83 23.73
CA ALA A 286 -9.83 -3.42 24.10
C ALA A 286 -9.27 -2.54 22.97
N LEU A 287 -8.81 -3.12 21.86
CA LEU A 287 -8.33 -2.36 20.71
C LEU A 287 -9.48 -1.67 19.98
N LEU A 288 -9.21 -0.52 19.38
CA LEU A 288 -10.13 0.13 18.46
C LEU A 288 -10.18 -0.66 17.14
N PRO A 289 -11.33 -0.70 16.45
CA PRO A 289 -11.44 -1.39 15.16
C PRO A 289 -10.56 -0.73 14.11
N LEU A 290 -10.01 -1.55 13.22
CA LEU A 290 -9.27 -1.06 12.05
C LEU A 290 -10.22 -0.32 11.10
N PRO A 291 -9.74 0.77 10.45
CA PRO A 291 -10.47 1.40 9.37
C PRO A 291 -10.61 0.45 8.16
N ALA A 292 -11.58 0.71 7.29
CA ALA A 292 -11.87 -0.13 6.12
C ALA A 292 -10.71 -0.25 5.11
N ALA A 293 -9.81 0.74 5.08
CA ALA A 293 -8.58 0.71 4.29
C ALA A 293 -7.41 1.09 5.19
N PRO A 294 -6.20 0.58 4.94
CA PRO A 294 -5.02 1.01 5.67
C PRO A 294 -4.65 2.46 5.34
N TYR A 295 -3.97 3.14 6.27
CA TYR A 295 -3.41 4.47 6.01
C TYR A 295 -2.34 4.40 4.92
N GLU A 296 -2.33 5.38 4.02
CA GLU A 296 -1.33 5.49 2.96
C GLU A 296 0.00 5.99 3.54
N ALA A 297 0.87 5.07 3.92
CA ALA A 297 2.14 5.33 4.61
C ALA A 297 3.21 5.85 3.64
N CYS A 298 3.03 7.04 3.11
CA CYS A 298 3.99 7.68 2.22
C CYS A 298 4.27 9.13 2.62
N GLU A 299 5.44 9.62 2.23
CA GLU A 299 5.72 11.06 2.24
C GLU A 299 5.24 11.67 0.92
N LYS A 300 4.48 12.76 1.00
CA LYS A 300 3.93 13.45 -0.18
C LYS A 300 4.62 14.79 -0.34
N ILE A 301 5.31 14.97 -1.45
CA ILE A 301 5.94 16.23 -1.81
C ILE A 301 5.52 16.68 -3.20
N SER A 302 5.48 17.98 -3.41
CA SER A 302 5.30 18.56 -4.75
C SER A 302 6.66 18.88 -5.35
N ALA A 303 6.89 18.47 -6.59
CA ALA A 303 8.13 18.68 -7.31
C ALA A 303 7.86 19.11 -8.75
N ARG A 304 8.85 19.69 -9.40
CA ARG A 304 8.80 20.06 -10.81
C ARG A 304 9.69 19.12 -11.62
N VAL A 305 9.18 18.65 -12.74
CA VAL A 305 9.95 17.83 -13.68
C VAL A 305 11.01 18.69 -14.33
N SER A 306 12.26 18.21 -14.36
CA SER A 306 13.38 18.90 -14.99
C SER A 306 13.33 18.79 -16.53
N SER A 307 14.21 19.53 -17.22
CA SER A 307 14.41 19.41 -18.68
C SER A 307 14.97 18.05 -19.11
N LEU A 308 15.49 17.27 -18.18
CA LEU A 308 15.98 15.90 -18.41
C LEU A 308 14.90 14.84 -18.10
N SER A 309 13.63 15.26 -17.88
CA SER A 309 12.53 14.38 -17.48
C SER A 309 12.80 13.63 -16.17
N LEU A 310 13.43 14.32 -15.22
CA LEU A 310 13.75 13.80 -13.89
C LEU A 310 13.02 14.60 -12.82
N VAL A 311 12.64 13.88 -11.77
CA VAL A 311 12.00 14.42 -10.57
C VAL A 311 12.83 14.07 -9.36
N ARG A 312 13.22 15.09 -8.57
CA ARG A 312 14.02 14.89 -7.36
C ARG A 312 13.15 14.49 -6.19
N TYR A 313 13.51 13.36 -5.57
CA TYR A 313 12.97 12.94 -4.29
C TYR A 313 14.12 12.58 -3.34
N LYS A 314 14.17 13.26 -2.18
CA LYS A 314 15.32 13.20 -1.25
C LYS A 314 16.61 13.57 -1.99
N SER A 315 17.59 12.66 -2.01
CA SER A 315 18.89 12.87 -2.68
C SER A 315 18.97 12.27 -4.09
N ASN A 316 17.90 11.62 -4.58
CA ASN A 316 17.90 10.84 -5.81
C ASN A 316 16.95 11.43 -6.85
N ASP A 317 17.24 11.18 -8.12
CA ASP A 317 16.44 11.61 -9.24
C ASP A 317 15.77 10.41 -9.91
N TYR A 318 14.48 10.56 -10.25
CA TYR A 318 13.64 9.50 -10.82
C TYR A 318 13.05 9.97 -12.15
N SER A 319 13.11 9.13 -13.16
CA SER A 319 12.62 9.49 -14.48
C SER A 319 11.09 9.48 -14.56
N VAL A 320 10.56 10.30 -15.45
CA VAL A 320 9.13 10.32 -15.84
C VAL A 320 9.04 10.41 -17.36
N PRO A 321 7.90 10.04 -17.98
CA PRO A 321 7.73 10.20 -19.42
C PRO A 321 8.00 11.63 -19.89
N THR A 322 8.69 11.77 -21.00
CA THR A 322 9.20 13.08 -21.51
C THR A 322 8.11 14.10 -21.79
N GLU A 323 6.88 13.67 -22.02
CA GLU A 323 5.71 14.54 -22.23
C GLU A 323 5.32 15.37 -21.01
N TYR A 324 5.75 14.93 -19.80
CA TYR A 324 5.51 15.65 -18.54
C TYR A 324 6.63 16.65 -18.20
N GLY A 325 7.57 16.89 -19.10
CA GLY A 325 8.66 17.85 -18.91
C GLY A 325 8.16 19.20 -18.42
N HIS A 326 8.84 19.78 -17.41
CA HIS A 326 8.54 21.07 -16.78
C HIS A 326 7.21 21.18 -16.04
N ARG A 327 6.39 20.12 -15.98
CA ARG A 327 5.13 20.12 -15.22
C ARG A 327 5.36 19.94 -13.73
N GLN A 328 4.39 20.44 -12.95
CA GLN A 328 4.30 20.19 -11.51
C GLN A 328 3.70 18.79 -11.27
N VAL A 329 4.34 18.00 -10.42
CA VAL A 329 3.94 16.63 -10.12
C VAL A 329 3.93 16.40 -8.61
N TRP A 330 3.17 15.41 -8.18
CA TRP A 330 3.20 14.89 -6.83
C TRP A 330 4.07 13.65 -6.75
N VAL A 331 4.97 13.64 -5.78
CA VAL A 331 5.81 12.47 -5.48
C VAL A 331 5.33 11.88 -4.18
N LYS A 332 4.98 10.61 -4.22
CA LYS A 332 4.65 9.77 -3.07
C LYS A 332 5.80 8.82 -2.82
N GLY A 333 6.58 9.09 -1.79
CA GLY A 333 7.69 8.22 -1.39
C GLY A 333 7.23 7.21 -0.35
N TYR A 334 7.20 5.95 -0.73
CA TYR A 334 6.98 4.80 0.16
C TYR A 334 8.33 4.23 0.62
N VAL A 335 8.31 3.19 1.43
CA VAL A 335 9.55 2.51 1.87
C VAL A 335 10.30 1.88 0.70
N HIS A 336 9.60 1.18 -0.20
CA HIS A 336 10.23 0.41 -1.28
C HIS A 336 10.02 0.99 -2.67
N GLU A 337 9.11 1.94 -2.82
CA GLU A 337 8.82 2.55 -4.12
C GLU A 337 8.68 4.07 -4.04
N VAL A 338 8.87 4.70 -5.20
CA VAL A 338 8.56 6.11 -5.44
C VAL A 338 7.53 6.17 -6.56
N VAL A 339 6.36 6.72 -6.24
CA VAL A 339 5.24 6.88 -7.18
C VAL A 339 5.12 8.36 -7.53
N ILE A 340 5.11 8.67 -8.81
CA ILE A 340 5.00 10.04 -9.32
C ILE A 340 3.67 10.18 -10.04
N ALA A 341 2.92 11.24 -9.71
CA ALA A 341 1.60 11.49 -10.27
C ALA A 341 1.47 12.94 -10.77
N CYS A 342 0.81 13.10 -11.91
CA CYS A 342 0.42 14.40 -12.45
C CYS A 342 -1.10 14.55 -12.37
N GLY A 343 -1.59 15.42 -11.49
CA GLY A 343 -3.01 15.45 -11.15
C GLY A 343 -3.47 14.16 -10.48
N SER A 344 -4.44 13.48 -11.07
CA SER A 344 -4.96 12.17 -10.60
C SER A 344 -4.28 10.97 -11.24
N GLU A 345 -3.45 11.17 -12.26
CA GLU A 345 -2.81 10.12 -13.03
C GLU A 345 -1.44 9.75 -12.46
N VAL A 346 -1.19 8.46 -12.25
CA VAL A 346 0.14 7.94 -11.91
C VAL A 346 0.94 7.80 -13.20
N ILE A 347 2.01 8.59 -13.33
CA ILE A 347 2.84 8.67 -14.53
C ILE A 347 4.13 7.86 -14.46
N ALA A 348 4.59 7.52 -13.25
CA ALA A 348 5.77 6.68 -13.07
C ALA A 348 5.74 5.97 -11.71
N ARG A 349 6.34 4.76 -11.67
CA ARG A 349 6.64 4.00 -10.47
C ARG A 349 8.07 3.47 -10.57
N HIS A 350 8.86 3.72 -9.54
CA HIS A 350 10.23 3.27 -9.47
C HIS A 350 10.49 2.55 -8.17
N GLN A 351 11.38 1.57 -8.18
CA GLN A 351 11.98 1.05 -6.97
C GLN A 351 12.78 2.17 -6.29
N ARG A 352 12.55 2.36 -4.99
CA ARG A 352 13.23 3.40 -4.25
C ARG A 352 14.70 3.07 -4.04
N SER A 353 15.57 4.01 -4.39
CA SER A 353 16.99 3.96 -4.03
C SER A 353 17.25 4.67 -2.70
N TYR A 354 18.07 4.05 -1.85
CA TYR A 354 18.59 4.62 -0.60
C TYR A 354 20.05 5.09 -0.74
N GLU A 355 20.58 5.00 -1.94
CA GLU A 355 21.90 5.57 -2.27
C GLU A 355 21.82 7.10 -2.34
N ARG A 356 22.98 7.76 -2.38
CA ARG A 356 23.02 9.21 -2.54
C ARG A 356 23.31 9.56 -3.99
N GLU A 357 22.60 10.56 -4.50
CA GLU A 357 22.80 11.11 -5.85
C GLU A 357 22.61 10.07 -6.97
N ALA A 358 21.84 9.00 -6.68
CA ALA A 358 21.49 8.02 -7.70
C ALA A 358 20.45 8.59 -8.66
N VAL A 359 20.57 8.22 -9.94
CA VAL A 359 19.55 8.47 -10.94
C VAL A 359 18.91 7.14 -11.33
N VAL A 360 17.60 7.04 -11.12
CA VAL A 360 16.81 5.84 -11.43
C VAL A 360 16.04 6.10 -12.72
N PHE A 361 16.49 5.46 -13.78
CA PHE A 361 15.87 5.57 -15.10
C PHE A 361 14.91 4.42 -15.37
N ASP A 362 13.80 4.75 -16.02
CA ASP A 362 13.03 3.80 -16.81
C ASP A 362 13.27 4.13 -18.29
N PRO A 363 13.87 3.21 -19.06
CA PRO A 363 14.15 3.44 -20.48
C PRO A 363 12.92 3.81 -21.30
N LEU A 364 11.75 3.25 -20.96
CA LEU A 364 10.50 3.50 -21.68
C LEU A 364 10.11 4.97 -21.67
N HIS A 365 10.44 5.71 -20.63
CA HIS A 365 10.12 7.14 -20.51
C HIS A 365 10.76 8.01 -21.59
N TYR A 366 11.84 7.53 -22.23
CA TYR A 366 12.62 8.32 -23.18
C TYR A 366 12.47 7.87 -24.64
N LEU A 367 11.81 6.73 -24.90
CA LEU A 367 11.73 6.15 -26.23
C LEU A 367 11.06 7.08 -27.25
N ALA A 368 9.98 7.76 -26.86
CA ALA A 368 9.30 8.74 -27.73
C ALA A 368 10.22 9.89 -28.15
N LEU A 369 11.10 10.36 -27.26
CA LEU A 369 12.08 11.39 -27.55
C LEU A 369 13.24 10.84 -28.41
N LEU A 370 13.68 9.61 -28.13
CA LEU A 370 14.76 8.96 -28.91
C LEU A 370 14.32 8.63 -30.33
N GLU A 371 13.06 8.34 -30.58
CA GLU A 371 12.51 8.18 -31.93
C GLU A 371 12.67 9.46 -32.76
N GLN A 372 12.52 10.62 -32.11
CA GLN A 372 12.73 11.92 -32.77
C GLN A 372 14.22 12.29 -32.89
N LYS A 373 15.03 11.88 -31.89
CA LYS A 373 16.45 12.24 -31.76
C LYS A 373 17.32 10.98 -31.81
N THR A 374 17.24 10.23 -32.91
CA THR A 374 17.93 8.93 -33.06
C THR A 374 19.44 8.98 -32.89
N ARG A 375 20.07 10.15 -33.14
CA ARG A 375 21.53 10.34 -32.92
C ARG A 375 21.95 10.22 -31.45
N ALA A 376 21.00 10.36 -30.52
CA ALA A 376 21.28 10.23 -29.08
C ALA A 376 21.21 8.78 -28.61
N LEU A 377 20.76 7.83 -29.44
CA LEU A 377 20.46 6.44 -29.05
C LEU A 377 21.66 5.74 -28.38
N ASP A 378 22.86 5.91 -28.95
CA ASP A 378 24.08 5.24 -28.46
C ASP A 378 24.66 5.85 -27.18
N GLN A 379 24.27 7.09 -26.87
CA GLN A 379 24.79 7.83 -25.71
C GLN A 379 23.71 8.10 -24.65
N ALA A 380 22.52 7.52 -24.84
CA ALA A 380 21.40 7.73 -23.94
C ALA A 380 21.61 7.03 -22.60
N ALA A 381 21.94 7.77 -21.55
CA ALA A 381 22.12 7.26 -20.20
C ALA A 381 20.92 6.37 -19.71
N PRO A 382 19.66 6.67 -20.05
CA PRO A 382 18.53 5.82 -19.69
C PRO A 382 18.58 4.40 -20.27
N LEU A 383 19.31 4.16 -21.34
CA LEU A 383 19.43 2.85 -21.99
C LEU A 383 20.62 2.03 -21.48
N VAL A 384 21.53 2.67 -20.73
CA VAL A 384 22.71 1.99 -20.18
C VAL A 384 22.28 0.95 -19.16
N GLY A 385 22.70 -0.30 -19.40
CA GLY A 385 22.34 -1.42 -18.50
C GLY A 385 20.92 -1.96 -18.68
N TRP A 386 20.18 -1.50 -19.67
CA TRP A 386 18.88 -2.08 -19.99
C TRP A 386 19.08 -3.47 -20.62
N LEU A 387 18.71 -4.49 -19.84
CA LEU A 387 18.85 -5.89 -20.26
C LEU A 387 17.71 -6.28 -21.21
N LEU A 388 18.02 -6.30 -22.49
CA LEU A 388 17.12 -6.81 -23.53
C LEU A 388 17.66 -8.17 -24.03
N PRO A 389 16.77 -9.10 -24.47
CA PRO A 389 17.17 -10.32 -25.15
C PRO A 389 18.04 -10.07 -26.38
N ASP A 390 18.97 -10.97 -26.69
CA ASP A 390 19.98 -10.81 -27.77
C ASP A 390 19.35 -10.56 -29.14
N CYS A 391 18.14 -11.04 -29.39
CA CYS A 391 17.41 -10.82 -30.65
C CYS A 391 17.16 -9.32 -30.95
N PHE A 392 17.06 -8.47 -29.94
CA PHE A 392 16.94 -7.02 -30.13
C PHE A 392 18.22 -6.41 -30.67
N ALA A 393 19.38 -6.85 -30.18
CA ALA A 393 20.67 -6.39 -30.69
C ALA A 393 20.91 -6.86 -32.13
N GLU A 394 20.47 -8.09 -32.46
CA GLU A 394 20.53 -8.61 -33.82
C GLU A 394 19.59 -7.82 -34.76
N LEU A 395 18.36 -7.61 -34.36
CA LEU A 395 17.39 -6.80 -35.11
C LEU A 395 17.93 -5.39 -35.36
N ARG A 396 18.52 -4.73 -34.37
CA ARG A 396 19.10 -3.40 -34.50
C ARG A 396 20.19 -3.39 -35.59
N ARG A 397 21.15 -4.32 -35.52
CA ARG A 397 22.24 -4.40 -36.51
C ARG A 397 21.71 -4.56 -37.93
N LEU A 398 20.71 -5.41 -38.13
CA LEU A 398 20.12 -5.66 -39.44
C LEU A 398 19.33 -4.46 -39.95
N LEU A 399 18.56 -3.77 -39.11
CA LEU A 399 17.85 -2.54 -39.46
C LEU A 399 18.82 -1.40 -39.84
N GLU A 400 19.89 -1.20 -39.07
CA GLU A 400 20.89 -0.17 -39.31
C GLU A 400 21.70 -0.48 -40.59
N ALA A 401 22.05 -1.73 -40.85
CA ALA A 401 22.73 -2.15 -42.06
C ALA A 401 21.86 -1.96 -43.31
N ARG A 402 20.54 -2.15 -43.21
CA ARG A 402 19.60 -2.06 -44.35
C ARG A 402 19.16 -0.62 -44.62
N LEU A 403 18.88 0.16 -43.58
CA LEU A 403 18.19 1.45 -43.68
C LEU A 403 19.03 2.64 -43.18
N ASN A 404 20.25 2.41 -42.76
CA ASN A 404 21.13 3.44 -42.18
C ASN A 404 20.42 4.19 -41.01
N LYS A 405 20.31 5.52 -41.13
CA LYS A 405 19.67 6.36 -40.10
C LYS A 405 18.20 6.07 -39.84
N HIS A 406 17.45 5.56 -40.84
CA HIS A 406 16.07 5.14 -40.69
C HIS A 406 15.96 3.86 -39.89
N GLY A 407 16.97 2.97 -39.96
CA GLY A 407 17.03 1.73 -39.19
C GLY A 407 17.04 1.96 -37.68
N SER A 408 17.81 2.94 -37.20
CA SER A 408 17.79 3.31 -35.78
C SER A 408 16.41 3.82 -35.32
N ARG A 409 15.67 4.53 -36.19
CA ARG A 409 14.31 4.99 -35.88
C ARG A 409 13.33 3.82 -35.79
N GLU A 410 13.37 2.92 -36.79
CA GLU A 410 12.52 1.72 -36.77
C GLU A 410 12.83 0.84 -35.56
N TYR A 411 14.12 0.72 -35.19
CA TYR A 411 14.49 0.00 -33.97
C TYR A 411 13.85 0.62 -32.72
N VAL A 412 13.89 1.94 -32.56
CA VAL A 412 13.23 2.61 -31.44
C VAL A 412 11.72 2.40 -31.49
N GLN A 413 11.09 2.38 -32.67
CA GLN A 413 9.66 2.05 -32.80
C GLN A 413 9.35 0.64 -32.32
N VAL A 414 10.22 -0.35 -32.59
CA VAL A 414 10.08 -1.69 -32.03
C VAL A 414 10.21 -1.68 -30.51
N LEU A 415 11.18 -0.93 -29.95
CA LEU A 415 11.32 -0.77 -28.51
C LEU A 415 10.06 -0.13 -27.89
N ARG A 416 9.42 0.81 -28.57
CA ARG A 416 8.17 1.44 -28.13
C ARG A 416 6.99 0.49 -28.01
N LEU A 417 7.03 -0.68 -28.66
CA LEU A 417 6.03 -1.72 -28.39
C LEU A 417 6.04 -2.19 -26.94
N LEU A 418 7.18 -2.06 -26.25
CA LEU A 418 7.32 -2.37 -24.82
C LEU A 418 6.58 -1.37 -23.90
N GLU A 419 6.18 -0.20 -24.40
CA GLU A 419 5.33 0.75 -23.69
C GLU A 419 3.92 0.16 -23.44
N THR A 420 3.48 -0.78 -24.30
CA THR A 420 2.12 -1.33 -24.29
C THR A 420 2.10 -2.84 -24.04
N PHE A 421 3.11 -3.55 -24.52
CA PHE A 421 3.14 -5.01 -24.54
C PHE A 421 4.28 -5.56 -23.67
N ASP A 422 4.01 -6.70 -23.07
CA ASP A 422 5.01 -7.42 -22.28
C ASP A 422 6.23 -7.83 -23.11
N ILE A 423 7.42 -7.73 -22.51
CA ILE A 423 8.70 -8.01 -23.16
C ILE A 423 8.74 -9.42 -23.77
N ALA A 424 8.17 -10.43 -23.12
CA ALA A 424 8.16 -11.79 -23.63
C ALA A 424 7.38 -11.90 -24.95
N LYS A 425 6.27 -11.18 -25.10
CA LYS A 425 5.46 -11.16 -26.33
C LYS A 425 6.19 -10.45 -27.47
N VAL A 426 6.82 -9.30 -27.16
CA VAL A 426 7.60 -8.56 -28.16
C VAL A 426 8.83 -9.36 -28.59
N THR A 427 9.53 -9.98 -27.67
CA THR A 427 10.68 -10.86 -27.96
C THR A 427 10.30 -11.96 -28.94
N LEU A 428 9.21 -12.68 -28.70
CA LEU A 428 8.74 -13.74 -29.60
C LEU A 428 8.38 -13.22 -31.00
N ALA A 429 7.86 -12.00 -31.10
CA ALA A 429 7.55 -11.38 -32.41
C ALA A 429 8.84 -10.98 -33.14
N VAL A 430 9.83 -10.44 -32.43
CA VAL A 430 11.16 -10.11 -32.96
C VAL A 430 11.87 -11.35 -33.46
N GLU A 431 11.93 -12.41 -32.67
CA GLU A 431 12.54 -13.70 -33.07
C GLU A 431 11.87 -14.28 -34.31
N GLN A 432 10.54 -14.20 -34.41
CA GLN A 432 9.81 -14.67 -35.56
C GLN A 432 10.09 -13.82 -36.80
N ALA A 433 10.16 -12.48 -36.66
CA ALA A 433 10.51 -11.59 -37.75
C ALA A 433 11.92 -11.87 -38.29
N LEU A 434 12.88 -12.12 -37.40
CA LEU A 434 14.25 -12.52 -37.76
C LEU A 434 14.26 -13.86 -38.52
N LYS A 435 13.55 -14.87 -38.03
CA LYS A 435 13.42 -16.19 -38.72
C LYS A 435 12.80 -16.09 -40.10
N LEU A 436 11.82 -15.20 -40.28
CA LEU A 436 11.12 -14.99 -41.56
C LEU A 436 11.92 -14.04 -42.50
N GLY A 437 13.00 -13.40 -42.02
CA GLY A 437 13.73 -12.39 -42.78
C GLY A 437 12.95 -11.09 -43.03
N THR A 438 11.81 -10.90 -42.36
CA THR A 438 10.94 -9.71 -42.48
C THR A 438 11.32 -8.66 -41.44
N ILE A 439 12.42 -7.94 -41.72
CA ILE A 439 13.05 -7.02 -40.78
C ILE A 439 12.50 -5.62 -40.98
N SER A 440 11.41 -5.30 -40.31
CA SER A 440 10.83 -3.95 -40.22
C SER A 440 9.95 -3.82 -38.99
N PHE A 441 9.72 -2.58 -38.55
CA PHE A 441 8.77 -2.28 -37.46
C PHE A 441 7.36 -2.83 -37.73
N ASP A 442 6.84 -2.62 -38.94
CA ASP A 442 5.49 -3.06 -39.30
C ASP A 442 5.36 -4.58 -39.25
N ALA A 443 6.40 -5.31 -39.71
CA ALA A 443 6.41 -6.78 -39.63
C ALA A 443 6.38 -7.27 -38.17
N VAL A 444 7.23 -6.72 -37.30
CA VAL A 444 7.26 -7.09 -35.88
C VAL A 444 5.93 -6.77 -35.21
N ARG A 445 5.37 -5.59 -35.47
CA ARG A 445 4.06 -5.17 -34.93
C ARG A 445 2.94 -6.09 -35.43
N HIS A 446 2.93 -6.43 -36.69
CA HIS A 446 1.94 -7.35 -37.28
C HIS A 446 2.02 -8.73 -36.62
N LEU A 447 3.22 -9.30 -36.51
CA LEU A 447 3.44 -10.60 -35.87
C LEU A 447 3.03 -10.60 -34.39
N LEU A 448 3.28 -9.51 -33.69
CA LEU A 448 2.85 -9.30 -32.31
C LEU A 448 1.32 -9.28 -32.19
N LEU A 449 0.65 -8.48 -33.04
CA LEU A 449 -0.80 -8.38 -33.03
C LEU A 449 -1.49 -9.70 -33.42
N CYS A 450 -0.99 -10.41 -34.43
CA CYS A 450 -1.52 -11.71 -34.84
C CYS A 450 -1.48 -12.76 -33.71
N ARG A 451 -0.54 -12.62 -32.76
CA ARG A 451 -0.45 -13.51 -31.57
C ARG A 451 -1.43 -13.11 -30.47
N ILE A 452 -1.74 -11.83 -30.35
CA ILE A 452 -2.61 -11.29 -29.30
C ILE A 452 -4.08 -11.37 -29.72
N GLU A 453 -4.36 -11.02 -30.97
CA GLU A 453 -5.68 -11.17 -31.55
C GLU A 453 -5.97 -12.65 -31.73
N ARG A 454 -6.76 -13.21 -30.82
CA ARG A 454 -7.39 -14.50 -31.11
C ARG A 454 -8.13 -14.31 -32.43
N ARG A 455 -7.71 -15.06 -33.47
CA ARG A 455 -8.50 -15.09 -34.73
C ARG A 455 -9.96 -15.27 -34.31
N PRO A 456 -10.88 -14.42 -34.82
CA PRO A 456 -12.28 -14.63 -34.55
C PRO A 456 -12.60 -16.09 -34.86
N PRO A 457 -13.45 -16.75 -34.08
CA PRO A 457 -13.84 -18.12 -34.39
C PRO A 457 -14.24 -18.16 -35.85
N ARG A 458 -13.70 -19.13 -36.64
CA ARG A 458 -14.07 -19.28 -38.05
C ARG A 458 -15.57 -19.23 -38.11
N LEU A 459 -16.12 -18.31 -38.93
CA LEU A 459 -17.56 -18.23 -39.14
C LEU A 459 -17.99 -19.64 -39.53
N ASP A 460 -18.91 -20.21 -38.77
CA ASP A 460 -19.51 -21.49 -39.13
C ASP A 460 -20.41 -21.23 -40.36
N MET A 461 -19.87 -21.56 -41.51
CA MET A 461 -20.54 -21.28 -42.78
C MET A 461 -21.88 -22.03 -42.95
N GLU A 462 -22.12 -23.08 -42.14
CA GLU A 462 -23.40 -23.78 -42.09
C GLU A 462 -24.53 -22.87 -41.58
N ASN A 463 -24.24 -21.91 -40.75
CA ASN A 463 -25.20 -20.92 -40.29
C ASN A 463 -25.46 -19.75 -41.25
N TRP A 464 -24.72 -19.70 -42.37
CA TRP A 464 -24.79 -18.62 -43.35
C TRP A 464 -24.81 -19.13 -44.78
N PRO A 465 -25.82 -19.94 -45.18
CA PRO A 465 -25.86 -20.64 -46.47
C PRO A 465 -25.96 -19.71 -47.70
N HIS A 466 -26.19 -18.41 -47.48
CA HIS A 466 -26.26 -17.40 -48.52
C HIS A 466 -24.93 -16.72 -48.85
N LEU A 467 -23.88 -16.99 -48.02
CA LEU A 467 -22.54 -16.45 -48.27
C LEU A 467 -21.79 -17.38 -49.26
N PRO A 468 -21.22 -16.85 -50.37
CA PRO A 468 -20.43 -17.66 -51.27
C PRO A 468 -19.17 -18.16 -50.59
N LEU A 469 -18.85 -19.44 -50.75
CA LEU A 469 -17.59 -20.05 -50.35
C LEU A 469 -16.46 -19.47 -51.22
N ALA A 470 -15.88 -18.35 -50.78
CA ALA A 470 -14.67 -17.79 -51.39
C ALA A 470 -13.46 -18.56 -50.89
N GLN A 471 -12.89 -19.42 -51.72
CA GLN A 471 -11.59 -20.00 -51.53
C GLN A 471 -10.53 -18.96 -51.94
N VAL A 472 -9.99 -18.24 -50.98
CA VAL A 472 -8.79 -17.41 -51.20
C VAL A 472 -7.59 -18.36 -51.29
N ARG A 473 -7.06 -18.52 -52.51
CA ARG A 473 -5.82 -19.24 -52.74
C ARG A 473 -4.71 -18.46 -52.04
N THR A 474 -4.07 -19.07 -51.04
CA THR A 474 -2.85 -18.50 -50.42
C THR A 474 -1.76 -18.48 -51.48
N THR A 475 -1.42 -17.29 -51.93
CA THR A 475 -0.29 -17.09 -52.85
C THR A 475 1.00 -17.46 -52.15
N GLN A 476 1.80 -18.30 -52.77
CA GLN A 476 3.15 -18.63 -52.32
C GLN A 476 4.15 -17.69 -52.96
N ALA A 477 5.31 -17.50 -52.34
CA ALA A 477 6.37 -16.66 -52.92
C ALA A 477 6.77 -17.08 -54.32
N ALA A 478 6.62 -18.37 -54.67
CA ALA A 478 6.83 -18.92 -56.00
C ALA A 478 5.86 -18.33 -57.05
N ASP A 479 4.65 -17.94 -56.65
CA ASP A 479 3.63 -17.38 -57.59
C ASP A 479 4.02 -15.99 -58.10
N TYR A 480 4.95 -15.32 -57.40
CA TYR A 480 5.49 -13.98 -57.76
C TYR A 480 6.84 -14.05 -58.50
N MET A 481 7.44 -15.24 -58.67
CA MET A 481 8.72 -15.37 -59.36
C MET A 481 8.61 -15.04 -60.85
N SER A 482 7.45 -15.19 -61.45
CA SER A 482 7.19 -14.77 -62.82
C SER A 482 7.31 -13.26 -63.04
N LEU A 483 7.01 -12.46 -62.00
CA LEU A 483 7.12 -10.98 -62.08
C LEU A 483 8.60 -10.50 -62.04
N LEU A 484 9.52 -11.33 -61.57
CA LEU A 484 10.95 -11.04 -61.56
C LEU A 484 11.60 -11.35 -62.90
N THR A 485 11.02 -12.23 -63.73
CA THR A 485 11.52 -12.59 -65.06
C THR A 485 11.12 -11.61 -66.16
N GLU A 486 10.01 -10.86 -65.99
CA GLU A 486 9.57 -9.82 -66.91
C GLU A 486 10.30 -8.45 -66.71
N ALA A 487 11.00 -8.26 -65.59
CA ALA A 487 11.73 -7.01 -65.33
C ALA A 487 13.17 -7.03 -65.84
N CYS A 488 13.61 -8.10 -66.48
CA CYS A 488 14.96 -8.27 -67.09
C CYS A 488 14.95 -8.48 -68.58
N ALA A 489 13.84 -8.18 -69.29
CA ALA A 489 13.75 -8.22 -70.77
C ALA A 489 13.71 -6.84 -71.38
#